data_88c1bdea63a48be4d2a22882f1a2efc0
#
_entry.id   88c1bdea63a48be4d2a22882f1a2efc0
#
_cell.length_a   1.000
_cell.length_b   1.000
_cell.length_c   1.000
_cell.angle_alpha   90.00
_cell.angle_beta   90.00
_cell.angle_gamma   90.00
#
_symmetry.space_group_name_H-M   'P 1'
#
loop_
_entity.id
_entity.type
_entity.pdbx_description
1 polymer ?
#
loop_
_entity_poly.entity_id
_entity_poly.type
_entity_poly.pdbx_seq_one_letter_code
_entity_poly.pdbx_strand_id
1 'polypeptide(L)'
;MDENEISGRIIQAAIEVHRELGGPGLLESVYEEALAWELKQSGLEIERQLACPIHYKGIELAQPLRIDLLVNSLVVVECKATSDHHPIFESQV
;
A
#
# COMPACT_ATOMS: atom_id res chain seq x y z
N MET A 1 -6.18 -15.34 8.45
CA MET A 1 -5.25 -15.15 7.32
C MET A 1 -3.96 -14.54 7.83
N ASP A 2 -2.84 -15.18 7.58
CA ASP A 2 -1.57 -14.67 8.10
C ASP A 2 -0.93 -13.67 7.13
N GLU A 3 0.18 -13.09 7.57
CA GLU A 3 0.86 -12.05 6.78
C GLU A 3 1.31 -12.58 5.42
N ASN A 4 1.73 -13.83 5.36
CA ASN A 4 2.22 -14.40 4.11
C ASN A 4 1.10 -14.55 3.09
N GLU A 5 -0.07 -14.96 3.51
CA GLU A 5 -1.21 -15.03 2.61
C GLU A 5 -1.64 -13.65 2.14
N ILE A 6 -1.68 -12.71 3.07
CA ILE A 6 -2.05 -11.33 2.73
C ILE A 6 -1.04 -10.75 1.74
N SER A 7 0.25 -10.91 2.01
CA SER A 7 1.29 -10.42 1.11
C SER A 7 1.20 -11.05 -0.27
N GLY A 8 0.90 -12.34 -0.34
CA GLY A 8 0.70 -13.01 -1.62
C GLY A 8 -0.45 -12.42 -2.42
N ARG A 9 -1.56 -12.12 -1.74
CA ARG A 9 -2.70 -11.48 -2.41
C ARG A 9 -2.37 -10.07 -2.86
N ILE A 10 -1.61 -9.34 -2.05
CA ILE A 10 -1.17 -7.99 -2.42
C ILE A 10 -0.32 -8.04 -3.68
N ILE A 11 0.62 -8.96 -3.75
CA ILE A 11 1.47 -9.10 -4.92
C ILE A 11 0.66 -9.43 -6.17
N GLN A 12 -0.28 -10.35 -6.06
CA GLN A 12 -1.13 -10.71 -7.19
C GLN A 12 -1.98 -9.52 -7.64
N ALA A 13 -2.53 -8.78 -6.69
CA ALA A 13 -3.32 -7.60 -6.99
C ALA A 13 -2.44 -6.53 -7.65
N ALA A 14 -1.22 -6.34 -7.18
CA ALA A 14 -0.30 -5.37 -7.75
C ALA A 14 0.06 -5.72 -9.19
N ILE A 15 0.27 -7.00 -9.47
CA ILE A 15 0.54 -7.46 -10.83
C ILE A 15 -0.66 -7.16 -11.73
N GLU A 16 -1.86 -7.42 -11.25
CA GLU A 16 -3.08 -7.14 -12.02
C GLU A 16 -3.23 -5.66 -12.30
N VAL A 17 -3.01 -4.83 -11.30
CA VAL A 17 -3.09 -3.38 -11.46
C VAL A 17 -2.07 -2.91 -12.51
N HIS A 18 -0.84 -3.40 -12.40
CA HIS A 18 0.21 -3.00 -13.34
C HIS A 18 -0.13 -3.43 -14.77
N ARG A 19 -0.65 -4.63 -14.92
CA ARG A 19 -1.03 -5.15 -16.23
C ARG A 19 -2.15 -4.31 -16.86
N GLU A 20 -3.16 -3.97 -16.07
CA GLU A 20 -4.32 -3.23 -16.59
C GLU A 20 -4.02 -1.77 -16.85
N LEU A 21 -3.25 -1.12 -15.98
CA LEU A 21 -2.94 0.28 -16.16
C LEU A 21 -1.75 0.51 -17.08
N GLY A 22 -0.92 -0.49 -17.22
CA GLY A 22 0.06 -0.54 -18.31
C GLY A 22 1.24 0.35 -18.22
N GLY A 23 1.49 0.99 -17.16
CA GLY A 23 2.63 1.60 -17.32
C GLY A 23 3.23 2.78 -16.61
N PRO A 24 4.35 3.18 -17.11
CA PRO A 24 5.13 4.26 -16.51
C PRO A 24 4.39 5.59 -16.63
N GLY A 25 4.71 6.48 -15.70
CA GLY A 25 4.18 7.82 -15.76
C GLY A 25 2.85 8.05 -15.08
N LEU A 26 2.27 7.01 -14.47
CA LEU A 26 1.04 7.17 -13.72
C LEU A 26 1.35 7.65 -12.31
N LEU A 27 0.41 8.41 -11.75
CA LEU A 27 0.56 8.90 -10.38
C LEU A 27 0.44 7.76 -9.40
N GLU A 28 1.19 7.87 -8.30
CA GLU A 28 1.13 6.88 -7.23
C GLU A 28 -0.29 6.71 -6.70
N SER A 29 -1.05 7.82 -6.63
CA SER A 29 -2.42 7.77 -6.14
C SER A 29 -3.33 6.92 -7.01
N VAL A 30 -3.07 6.87 -8.32
CA VAL A 30 -3.84 6.04 -9.23
C VAL A 30 -3.59 4.56 -8.94
N TYR A 31 -2.32 4.19 -8.76
CA TYR A 31 -1.96 2.82 -8.41
C TYR A 31 -2.52 2.43 -7.06
N GLU A 32 -2.44 3.34 -6.09
CA GLU A 32 -2.96 3.06 -4.75
C GLU A 32 -4.46 2.81 -4.79
N GLU A 33 -5.20 3.63 -5.52
CA GLU A 33 -6.65 3.48 -5.62
C GLU A 33 -7.01 2.16 -6.29
N ALA A 34 -6.36 1.83 -7.38
CA ALA A 34 -6.62 0.59 -8.11
C ALA A 34 -6.26 -0.63 -7.25
N LEU A 35 -5.13 -0.56 -6.56
CA LEU A 35 -4.71 -1.65 -5.69
C LEU A 35 -5.70 -1.85 -4.54
N ALA A 36 -6.14 -0.75 -3.93
CA ALA A 36 -7.13 -0.82 -2.85
C ALA A 36 -8.43 -1.47 -3.36
N TRP A 37 -8.84 -1.11 -4.57
CA TRP A 37 -10.04 -1.70 -5.16
C TRP A 37 -9.88 -3.21 -5.35
N GLU A 38 -8.76 -3.63 -5.93
CA GLU A 38 -8.51 -5.06 -6.15
C GLU A 38 -8.50 -5.83 -4.84
N LEU A 39 -7.87 -5.28 -3.81
CA LEU A 39 -7.78 -5.97 -2.53
C LEU A 39 -9.14 -6.06 -1.86
N LYS A 40 -9.96 -5.03 -1.98
CA LYS A 40 -11.33 -5.09 -1.45
C LYS A 40 -12.16 -6.15 -2.16
N GLN A 41 -11.98 -6.28 -3.47
CA GLN A 41 -12.67 -7.33 -4.22
C GLN A 41 -12.25 -8.73 -3.77
N SER A 42 -11.05 -8.85 -3.24
CA SER A 42 -10.55 -10.11 -2.70
C SER A 42 -11.06 -10.39 -1.28
N GLY A 43 -11.84 -9.50 -0.71
CA GLY A 43 -12.39 -9.68 0.62
C GLY A 43 -11.51 -9.17 1.75
N LEU A 44 -10.48 -8.42 1.43
CA LEU A 44 -9.58 -7.87 2.45
C LEU A 44 -10.08 -6.52 2.95
N GLU A 45 -9.78 -6.22 4.21
CA GLU A 45 -10.11 -4.93 4.79
C GLU A 45 -8.98 -3.95 4.52
N ILE A 46 -9.32 -2.78 4.00
CA ILE A 46 -8.34 -1.81 3.56
C ILE A 46 -8.58 -0.48 4.26
N GLU A 47 -7.50 0.10 4.79
CA GLU A 47 -7.49 1.47 5.26
C GLU A 47 -6.47 2.22 4.42
N ARG A 48 -6.82 3.42 3.96
CA ARG A 48 -5.96 4.22 3.10
C ARG A 48 -5.57 5.51 3.78
N GLN A 49 -4.35 5.98 3.50
CA GLN A 49 -3.86 7.28 3.95
C GLN A 49 -4.02 7.44 5.46
N LEU A 50 -3.52 6.45 6.17
CA LEU A 50 -3.63 6.41 7.62
C LEU A 50 -2.49 7.18 8.25
N ALA A 51 -2.80 8.09 9.16
CA ALA A 51 -1.79 8.85 9.87
C ALA A 51 -1.51 8.18 11.21
N CYS A 52 -0.25 7.82 11.44
CA CYS A 52 0.16 7.18 12.67
C CYS A 52 1.07 8.11 13.45
N PRO A 53 0.68 8.54 14.66
CA PRO A 53 1.54 9.41 15.47
C PRO A 53 2.85 8.70 15.80
N ILE A 54 3.94 9.46 15.79
CA ILE A 54 5.24 8.93 16.14
C ILE A 54 5.65 9.54 17.48
N HIS A 55 5.97 8.67 18.43
CA HIS A 55 6.43 9.10 19.74
C HIS A 55 7.94 8.88 19.85
N TYR A 56 8.62 9.87 20.33
CA TYR A 56 10.06 9.80 20.52
C TYR A 56 10.39 10.31 21.92
N LYS A 57 10.93 9.44 22.74
CA LYS A 57 11.30 9.77 24.14
C LYS A 57 10.18 10.47 24.89
N GLY A 58 8.97 9.95 24.73
CA GLY A 58 7.80 10.45 25.46
C GLY A 58 7.13 11.66 24.86
N ILE A 59 7.63 12.17 23.73
CA ILE A 59 6.96 13.28 23.04
C ILE A 59 6.41 12.81 21.71
N GLU A 60 5.30 13.41 21.31
CA GLU A 60 4.72 13.13 20.01
C GLU A 60 5.34 14.09 18.98
N LEU A 61 5.90 13.54 17.92
CA LEU A 61 6.53 14.35 16.90
C LEU A 61 5.48 15.09 16.07
N ALA A 62 5.87 16.24 15.53
CA ALA A 62 4.95 17.09 14.80
C ALA A 62 4.42 16.43 13.54
N GLN A 63 5.22 15.56 12.90
CA GLN A 63 4.82 14.92 11.67
C GLN A 63 4.52 13.45 11.91
N PRO A 64 3.29 13.00 11.64
CA PRO A 64 2.98 11.58 11.76
C PRO A 64 3.55 10.80 10.59
N LEU A 65 3.68 9.49 10.78
CA LEU A 65 3.97 8.58 9.69
C LEU A 65 2.68 8.39 8.90
N ARG A 66 2.77 8.54 7.58
CA ARG A 66 1.63 8.29 6.72
C ARG A 66 1.77 6.91 6.09
N ILE A 67 0.73 6.12 6.23
CA ILE A 67 0.66 4.78 5.66
C ILE A 67 -0.29 4.83 4.47
N ASP A 68 0.19 4.42 3.30
CA ASP A 68 -0.64 4.45 2.09
C ASP A 68 -1.79 3.46 2.18
N LEU A 69 -1.50 2.23 2.51
CA LEU A 69 -2.51 1.18 2.68
C LEU A 69 -2.18 0.33 3.89
N LEU A 70 -3.20 0.02 4.67
CA LEU A 70 -3.10 -0.97 5.72
C LEU A 70 -4.09 -2.08 5.41
N VAL A 71 -3.60 -3.30 5.27
CA VAL A 71 -4.40 -4.45 4.83
C VAL A 71 -4.65 -5.37 6.02
N ASN A 72 -5.91 -5.59 6.33
CA ASN A 72 -6.36 -6.44 7.44
C ASN A 72 -5.70 -6.09 8.77
N SER A 73 -5.34 -4.83 8.96
CA SER A 73 -4.65 -4.35 10.16
C SER A 73 -3.33 -5.05 10.43
N LEU A 74 -2.75 -5.72 9.45
CA LEU A 74 -1.54 -6.51 9.60
C LEU A 74 -0.40 -6.12 8.69
N VAL A 75 -0.70 -5.73 7.46
CA VAL A 75 0.35 -5.49 6.47
C VAL A 75 0.27 -4.06 5.96
N VAL A 76 1.40 -3.36 6.03
CA VAL A 76 1.53 -1.99 5.53
C VAL A 76 2.05 -2.06 4.10
N VAL A 77 1.41 -1.33 3.21
CA VAL A 77 1.83 -1.26 1.81
C VAL A 77 2.09 0.20 1.45
N GLU A 78 3.26 0.44 0.89
CA GLU A 78 3.60 1.75 0.34
C GLU A 78 3.68 1.63 -1.17
N CYS A 79 3.03 2.56 -1.87
CA CYS A 79 3.03 2.60 -3.32
C CYS A 79 3.96 3.71 -3.77
N LYS A 80 4.97 3.34 -4.55
CA LYS A 80 5.95 4.30 -5.03
C LYS A 80 6.09 4.20 -6.54
N ALA A 81 6.21 5.35 -7.19
CA ALA A 81 6.54 5.42 -8.60
C ALA A 81 8.00 5.83 -8.72
N THR A 82 8.74 5.16 -9.57
CA THR A 82 10.16 5.45 -9.75
C THR A 82 10.42 6.02 -11.13
N SER A 83 11.59 6.61 -11.28
CA SER A 83 12.04 7.10 -12.58
C SER A 83 12.27 5.98 -13.59
N ASP A 84 12.35 4.75 -13.12
CA ASP A 84 12.48 3.59 -13.99
C ASP A 84 11.14 3.14 -14.56
N HIS A 85 10.10 3.89 -14.28
CA HIS A 85 8.78 3.68 -14.81
C HIS A 85 8.05 2.46 -14.28
N HIS A 86 8.46 1.99 -13.12
CA HIS A 86 7.79 0.87 -12.44
C HIS A 86 7.32 1.29 -11.08
N PRO A 87 6.07 1.03 -10.73
CA PRO A 87 5.66 1.19 -9.34
C PRO A 87 6.38 0.14 -8.50
N ILE A 88 6.86 0.58 -7.36
CA ILE A 88 7.50 -0.30 -6.40
C ILE A 88 6.58 -0.44 -5.21
N PHE A 89 6.30 -1.67 -4.82
CA PHE A 89 5.45 -1.97 -3.68
C PHE A 89 6.32 -2.56 -2.58
N GLU A 90 6.28 -1.95 -1.42
CA GLU A 90 6.94 -2.47 -0.24
C GLU A 90 5.89 -2.85 0.77
N SER A 91 6.02 -4.06 1.29
CA SER A 91 5.10 -4.58 2.28
C SER A 91 5.85 -4.71 3.61
N GLN A 92 5.25 -4.16 4.69
CA GLN A 92 5.83 -4.20 6.02
C GLN A 92 4.77 -4.66 7.01
N VAL A 93 5.23 -5.37 8.01
CA VAL A 93 4.35 -5.92 9.02
C VAL A 93 4.66 -5.30 10.37
#